data_79c93d0860dc02c032c4b6a72f4ec8a2
#
_entry.id   79c93d0860dc02c032c4b6a72f4ec8a2
#
_cell.length_a   1.000
_cell.length_b   1.000
_cell.length_c   1.000
_cell.angle_alpha   90.00
_cell.angle_beta   90.00
_cell.angle_gamma   90.00
#
_symmetry.space_group_name_H-M   'P 1'
#
loop_
_entity.id
_entity.type
_entity.pdbx_description
1 polymer ?
#
loop_
_entity_poly.entity_id
_entity_poly.type
_entity_poly.pdbx_seq_one_letter_code
_entity_poly.pdbx_strand_id
1 'polypeptide(L)'
;MSAPIDKYLQAFAETLLMVAASSLIALSLGLVLAVVLTVSGPRGLYARPRFYRGLSVTVNIFRAIPFIILLVALLPVTRSIVGTTLGTWAAVVPLSVNLIPFYARIAQVSLNDVDPGLVEAARAMGCKRWHIVRHVLLPEALPGIIGGMTVSVIAMVNASAMAGAVGAGGLGDLAIRYGYERYETRVMFEVIVMLVALVSIVQFAGESLARRVNHRR
;
A
#
# COMPACT_ATOMS: atom_id res chain seq x y z
N MET A 1 16.43 -21.92 -23.78
CA MET A 1 15.14 -22.63 -23.59
C MET A 1 14.24 -21.67 -22.85
N SER A 2 13.13 -21.24 -23.44
CA SER A 2 12.15 -20.39 -22.78
C SER A 2 11.64 -21.08 -21.49
N ALA A 3 11.41 -20.31 -20.43
CA ALA A 3 10.83 -20.86 -19.22
C ALA A 3 9.49 -21.54 -19.56
N PRO A 4 9.19 -22.72 -19.00
CA PRO A 4 7.92 -23.39 -19.27
C PRO A 4 6.75 -22.53 -18.77
N ILE A 5 5.62 -22.58 -19.48
CA ILE A 5 4.41 -21.78 -19.20
C ILE A 5 3.97 -21.90 -17.73
N ASP A 6 4.09 -23.08 -17.14
CA ASP A 6 3.73 -23.33 -15.74
C ASP A 6 4.50 -22.40 -14.76
N LYS A 7 5.75 -22.04 -15.08
CA LYS A 7 6.53 -21.12 -14.25
C LYS A 7 6.01 -19.68 -14.32
N TYR A 8 5.53 -19.23 -15.45
CA TYR A 8 4.90 -17.91 -15.56
C TYR A 8 3.59 -17.85 -14.78
N LEU A 9 2.77 -18.89 -14.88
CA LEU A 9 1.51 -18.96 -14.11
C LEU A 9 1.77 -19.01 -12.62
N GLN A 10 2.74 -19.81 -12.17
CA GLN A 10 3.14 -19.87 -10.77
C GLN A 10 3.66 -18.52 -10.30
N ALA A 11 4.62 -17.90 -11.02
CA ALA A 11 5.19 -16.61 -10.66
C ALA A 11 4.13 -15.50 -10.63
N PHE A 12 3.17 -15.52 -11.56
CA PHE A 12 2.06 -14.59 -11.56
C PHE A 12 1.15 -14.77 -10.34
N ALA A 13 0.79 -16.01 -10.01
CA ALA A 13 -0.03 -16.33 -8.83
C ALA A 13 0.68 -15.92 -7.52
N GLU A 14 1.99 -16.16 -7.42
CA GLU A 14 2.81 -15.74 -6.26
C GLU A 14 2.82 -14.22 -6.12
N THR A 15 2.99 -13.48 -7.23
CA THR A 15 2.93 -12.01 -7.21
C THR A 15 1.55 -11.52 -6.76
N LEU A 16 0.48 -12.08 -7.30
CA LEU A 16 -0.89 -11.72 -6.91
C LEU A 16 -1.12 -11.98 -5.41
N LEU A 17 -0.66 -13.11 -4.90
CA LEU A 17 -0.79 -13.46 -3.49
C LEU A 17 -0.03 -12.48 -2.60
N MET A 18 1.25 -12.18 -2.92
CA MET A 18 2.03 -11.17 -2.19
C MET A 18 1.33 -9.82 -2.18
N VAL A 19 0.94 -9.33 -3.35
CA VAL A 19 0.30 -8.02 -3.51
C VAL A 19 -1.04 -7.98 -2.79
N ALA A 20 -1.89 -8.98 -2.95
CA ALA A 20 -3.21 -9.01 -2.34
C ALA A 20 -3.13 -9.10 -0.81
N ALA A 21 -2.35 -10.05 -0.27
CA ALA A 21 -2.21 -10.24 1.17
C ALA A 21 -1.59 -9.02 1.85
N SER A 22 -0.49 -8.51 1.31
CA SER A 22 0.20 -7.34 1.87
C SER A 22 -0.64 -6.07 1.75
N SER A 23 -1.35 -5.88 0.62
CA SER A 23 -2.22 -4.72 0.43
C SER A 23 -3.40 -4.76 1.39
N LEU A 24 -4.04 -5.91 1.60
CA LEU A 24 -5.15 -6.03 2.54
C LEU A 24 -4.75 -5.59 3.95
N ILE A 25 -3.60 -6.08 4.43
CA ILE A 25 -3.06 -5.70 5.75
C ILE A 25 -2.71 -4.21 5.78
N ALA A 26 -1.95 -3.75 4.78
CA ALA A 26 -1.41 -2.40 4.78
C ALA A 26 -2.48 -1.33 4.57
N LEU A 27 -3.47 -1.57 3.71
CA LEU A 27 -4.55 -0.61 3.48
C LEU A 27 -5.47 -0.51 4.71
N SER A 28 -5.77 -1.64 5.36
CA SER A 28 -6.58 -1.64 6.58
C SER A 28 -5.89 -0.89 7.72
N LEU A 29 -4.66 -1.26 8.05
CA LEU A 29 -3.90 -0.62 9.15
C LEU A 29 -3.49 0.82 8.80
N GLY A 30 -3.13 1.06 7.55
CA GLY A 30 -2.76 2.39 7.05
C GLY A 30 -3.93 3.38 7.08
N LEU A 31 -5.16 2.93 6.78
CA LEU A 31 -6.35 3.78 6.90
C LEU A 31 -6.62 4.17 8.36
N VAL A 32 -6.54 3.20 9.28
CA VAL A 32 -6.66 3.48 10.72
C VAL A 32 -5.61 4.49 11.15
N LEU A 33 -4.35 4.30 10.74
CA LEU A 33 -3.26 5.20 11.04
C LEU A 33 -3.47 6.61 10.43
N ALA A 34 -4.01 6.71 9.21
CA ALA A 34 -4.37 7.96 8.58
C ALA A 34 -5.44 8.74 9.37
N VAL A 35 -6.50 8.04 9.79
CA VAL A 35 -7.56 8.64 10.62
C VAL A 35 -6.97 9.13 11.94
N VAL A 36 -6.15 8.32 12.63
CA VAL A 36 -5.51 8.72 13.89
C VAL A 36 -4.63 9.96 13.69
N LEU A 37 -3.83 10.01 12.63
CA LEU A 37 -3.01 11.19 12.30
C LEU A 37 -3.88 12.43 12.04
N THR A 38 -4.95 12.29 11.26
CA THR A 38 -5.85 13.42 10.94
C THR A 38 -6.55 13.95 12.18
N VAL A 39 -7.15 13.07 12.99
CA VAL A 39 -7.92 13.51 14.16
C VAL A 39 -7.05 14.03 15.31
N SER A 40 -5.79 13.57 15.43
CA SER A 40 -4.84 14.04 16.45
C SER A 40 -4.02 15.26 16.01
N GLY A 41 -4.11 15.64 14.72
CA GLY A 41 -3.39 16.77 14.14
C GLY A 41 -3.75 18.12 14.78
N PRO A 42 -3.01 19.20 14.44
CA PRO A 42 -3.19 20.52 15.06
C PRO A 42 -4.61 21.10 14.89
N ARG A 43 -5.27 20.78 13.77
CA ARG A 43 -6.66 21.18 13.46
C ARG A 43 -7.65 20.03 13.61
N GLY A 44 -7.22 18.90 14.16
CA GLY A 44 -8.02 17.68 14.29
C GLY A 44 -9.09 17.77 15.38
N LEU A 45 -10.04 16.84 15.32
CA LEU A 45 -11.14 16.71 16.28
C LEU A 45 -10.68 16.37 17.71
N TYR A 46 -9.53 15.71 17.85
CA TYR A 46 -8.90 15.30 19.10
C TYR A 46 -7.46 15.84 19.17
N ALA A 47 -7.25 17.12 18.90
CA ALA A 47 -5.93 17.73 18.82
C ALA A 47 -5.02 17.34 19.98
N ARG A 48 -3.93 16.62 19.70
CA ARG A 48 -2.87 16.21 20.65
C ARG A 48 -1.50 16.44 19.99
N PRO A 49 -0.97 17.68 19.99
CA PRO A 49 0.20 18.05 19.19
C PRO A 49 1.45 17.21 19.45
N ARG A 50 1.70 16.85 20.71
CA ARG A 50 2.86 16.02 21.07
C ARG A 50 2.75 14.60 20.53
N PHE A 51 1.57 13.97 20.69
CA PHE A 51 1.29 12.63 20.16
C PHE A 51 1.36 12.61 18.62
N TYR A 52 0.69 13.57 17.97
CA TYR A 52 0.75 13.73 16.52
C TYR A 52 2.18 13.88 16.01
N ARG A 53 3.00 14.71 16.64
CA ARG A 53 4.40 14.92 16.25
C ARG A 53 5.20 13.64 16.32
N GLY A 54 5.12 12.89 17.44
CA GLY A 54 5.80 11.61 17.60
C GLY A 54 5.38 10.60 16.53
N LEU A 55 4.05 10.39 16.36
CA LEU A 55 3.52 9.46 15.38
C LEU A 55 3.89 9.85 13.94
N SER A 56 3.82 11.15 13.61
CA SER A 56 4.17 11.68 12.29
C SER A 56 5.66 11.50 11.98
N VAL A 57 6.54 11.68 12.98
CA VAL A 57 7.99 11.44 12.83
C VAL A 57 8.24 9.96 12.58
N THR A 58 7.63 9.06 13.35
CA THR A 58 7.76 7.60 13.15
C THR A 58 7.34 7.20 11.73
N VAL A 59 6.16 7.64 11.28
CA VAL A 59 5.68 7.38 9.91
C VAL A 59 6.68 7.88 8.86
N ASN A 60 7.25 9.08 9.06
CA ASN A 60 8.22 9.64 8.12
C ASN A 60 9.55 8.86 8.11
N ILE A 61 10.01 8.38 9.26
CA ILE A 61 11.22 7.53 9.35
C ILE A 61 11.05 6.26 8.53
N PHE A 62 9.95 5.52 8.73
CA PHE A 62 9.70 4.29 7.94
C PHE A 62 9.61 4.56 6.45
N ARG A 63 9.03 5.68 6.02
CA ARG A 63 8.96 6.08 4.60
C ARG A 63 10.29 6.52 4.01
N ALA A 64 11.23 6.95 4.84
CA ALA A 64 12.56 7.35 4.38
C ALA A 64 13.49 6.15 4.14
N ILE A 65 13.18 4.98 4.71
CA ILE A 65 14.00 3.78 4.54
C ILE A 65 13.72 3.17 3.16
N PRO A 66 14.75 2.96 2.31
CA PRO A 66 14.59 2.24 1.05
C PRO A 66 14.05 0.83 1.30
N PHE A 67 13.06 0.41 0.49
CA PHE A 67 12.37 -0.87 0.71
C PHE A 67 13.32 -2.06 0.82
N ILE A 68 14.35 -2.15 -0.04
CA ILE A 68 15.30 -3.26 -0.02
C ILE A 68 16.07 -3.32 1.32
N ILE A 69 16.41 -2.18 1.92
CA ILE A 69 17.07 -2.11 3.22
C ILE A 69 16.11 -2.53 4.33
N LEU A 70 14.87 -2.04 4.28
CA LEU A 70 13.82 -2.41 5.23
C LEU A 70 13.54 -3.92 5.20
N LEU A 71 13.47 -4.51 3.99
CA LEU A 71 13.27 -5.95 3.80
C LEU A 71 14.35 -6.75 4.51
N VAL A 72 15.64 -6.41 4.28
CA VAL A 72 16.77 -7.11 4.91
C VAL A 72 16.76 -6.91 6.43
N ALA A 73 16.49 -5.69 6.90
CA ALA A 73 16.40 -5.39 8.33
C ALA A 73 15.28 -6.17 9.05
N LEU A 74 14.20 -6.49 8.33
CA LEU A 74 13.06 -7.23 8.87
C LEU A 74 13.20 -8.76 8.77
N LEU A 75 14.26 -9.31 8.19
CA LEU A 75 14.45 -10.77 8.10
C LEU A 75 14.33 -11.50 9.45
N PRO A 76 14.93 -11.01 10.57
CA PRO A 76 14.75 -11.68 11.86
C PRO A 76 13.29 -11.69 12.34
N VAL A 77 12.58 -10.56 12.13
CA VAL A 77 11.16 -10.44 12.49
C VAL A 77 10.29 -11.34 11.61
N THR A 78 10.55 -11.35 10.31
CA THR A 78 9.87 -12.23 9.36
C THR A 78 10.03 -13.70 9.76
N ARG A 79 11.26 -14.12 10.08
CA ARG A 79 11.53 -15.49 10.52
C ARG A 79 10.79 -15.85 11.80
N SER A 80 10.67 -14.93 12.75
CA SER A 80 9.94 -15.17 14.00
C SER A 80 8.44 -15.33 13.81
N ILE A 81 7.85 -14.65 12.79
CA ILE A 81 6.41 -14.68 12.51
C ILE A 81 6.04 -15.85 11.58
N VAL A 82 6.81 -16.05 10.51
CA VAL A 82 6.49 -16.97 9.40
C VAL A 82 7.27 -18.27 9.49
N GLY A 83 8.36 -18.32 10.26
CA GLY A 83 9.26 -19.47 10.40
C GLY A 83 10.33 -19.53 9.30
N THR A 84 10.21 -18.76 8.22
CA THR A 84 11.16 -18.70 7.10
C THR A 84 11.44 -17.26 6.71
N THR A 85 12.55 -17.02 6.01
CA THR A 85 12.92 -15.72 5.44
C THR A 85 12.76 -15.69 3.93
N LEU A 86 12.44 -16.84 3.30
CA LEU A 86 12.30 -16.98 1.85
C LEU A 86 10.87 -17.37 1.49
N GLY A 87 10.50 -17.04 0.27
CA GLY A 87 9.20 -17.37 -0.32
C GLY A 87 8.14 -16.30 -0.13
N THR A 88 7.01 -16.52 -0.78
CA THR A 88 5.91 -15.58 -0.95
C THR A 88 5.33 -15.07 0.38
N TRP A 89 5.09 -15.97 1.34
CA TRP A 89 4.54 -15.61 2.64
C TRP A 89 5.52 -14.82 3.53
N ALA A 90 6.81 -15.10 3.41
CA ALA A 90 7.83 -14.34 4.13
C ALA A 90 7.85 -12.88 3.66
N ALA A 91 7.69 -12.63 2.36
CA ALA A 91 7.69 -11.30 1.79
C ALA A 91 6.47 -10.45 2.24
N VAL A 92 5.36 -11.08 2.63
CA VAL A 92 4.16 -10.34 3.08
C VAL A 92 4.46 -9.44 4.27
N VAL A 93 5.33 -9.85 5.19
CA VAL A 93 5.68 -9.07 6.39
C VAL A 93 6.35 -7.73 6.03
N PRO A 94 7.52 -7.72 5.36
CA PRO A 94 8.21 -6.46 5.03
C PRO A 94 7.43 -5.61 4.03
N LEU A 95 6.71 -6.23 3.09
CA LEU A 95 5.84 -5.51 2.16
C LEU A 95 4.73 -4.74 2.89
N SER A 96 4.06 -5.40 3.86
CA SER A 96 3.02 -4.76 4.66
C SER A 96 3.58 -3.60 5.50
N VAL A 97 4.70 -3.83 6.20
CA VAL A 97 5.34 -2.80 7.03
C VAL A 97 5.76 -1.57 6.21
N ASN A 98 6.24 -1.79 4.98
CA ASN A 98 6.61 -0.70 4.07
C ASN A 98 5.40 0.12 3.62
N LEU A 99 4.30 -0.54 3.26
CA LEU A 99 3.14 0.13 2.67
C LEU A 99 2.25 0.82 3.70
N ILE A 100 2.15 0.34 4.94
CA ILE A 100 1.33 0.95 5.99
C ILE A 100 1.59 2.47 6.13
N PRO A 101 2.82 2.94 6.39
CA PRO A 101 3.11 4.35 6.55
C PRO A 101 2.97 5.14 5.24
N PHE A 102 3.23 4.51 4.11
CA PHE A 102 3.07 5.12 2.79
C PHE A 102 1.60 5.43 2.51
N TYR A 103 0.73 4.43 2.63
CA TYR A 103 -0.71 4.61 2.41
C TYR A 103 -1.35 5.52 3.46
N ALA A 104 -0.94 5.40 4.73
CA ALA A 104 -1.44 6.26 5.80
C ALA A 104 -1.24 7.75 5.48
N ARG A 105 -0.11 8.11 4.88
CA ARG A 105 0.16 9.50 4.51
C ARG A 105 -0.68 9.96 3.32
N ILE A 106 -0.88 9.12 2.32
CA ILE A 106 -1.74 9.44 1.17
C ILE A 106 -3.20 9.60 1.62
N ALA A 107 -3.71 8.65 2.40
CA ALA A 107 -5.08 8.72 2.92
C ALA A 107 -5.27 9.92 3.87
N GLN A 108 -4.23 10.29 4.66
CA GLN A 108 -4.27 11.49 5.50
C GLN A 108 -4.42 12.78 4.67
N VAL A 109 -3.76 12.87 3.52
CA VAL A 109 -3.93 14.02 2.61
C VAL A 109 -5.39 14.12 2.19
N SER A 110 -5.99 13.04 1.72
CA SER A 110 -7.40 13.01 1.32
C SER A 110 -8.38 13.37 2.44
N LEU A 111 -8.08 12.93 3.69
CA LEU A 111 -8.89 13.30 4.85
C LEU A 111 -8.74 14.78 5.24
N ASN A 112 -7.57 15.36 5.00
CA ASN A 112 -7.33 16.79 5.29
C ASN A 112 -7.89 17.71 4.22
N ASP A 113 -8.17 17.21 3.02
CA ASP A 113 -8.80 17.95 1.90
C ASP A 113 -10.32 18.11 2.04
N VAL A 114 -10.93 17.50 3.06
CA VAL A 114 -12.34 17.68 3.37
C VAL A 114 -12.59 19.11 3.82
N ASP A 115 -13.63 19.74 3.27
CA ASP A 115 -14.00 21.12 3.59
C ASP A 115 -14.18 21.31 5.11
N PRO A 116 -13.40 22.19 5.74
CA PRO A 116 -13.53 22.49 7.16
C PRO A 116 -14.95 22.96 7.55
N GLY A 117 -15.66 23.64 6.66
CA GLY A 117 -17.03 24.12 6.87
C GLY A 117 -18.00 22.97 7.16
N LEU A 118 -17.84 21.80 6.52
CA LEU A 118 -18.66 20.62 6.82
C LEU A 118 -18.43 20.11 8.25
N VAL A 119 -17.19 20.14 8.70
CA VAL A 119 -16.83 19.74 10.08
C VAL A 119 -17.37 20.73 11.09
N GLU A 120 -17.30 22.04 10.80
CA GLU A 120 -17.81 23.10 11.66
C GLU A 120 -19.33 23.05 11.75
N ALA A 121 -20.04 22.87 10.63
CA ALA A 121 -21.49 22.70 10.60
C ALA A 121 -21.94 21.50 11.45
N ALA A 122 -21.26 20.36 11.31
CA ALA A 122 -21.56 19.16 12.09
C ALA A 122 -21.33 19.39 13.60
N ARG A 123 -20.30 20.17 13.98
CA ARG A 123 -20.06 20.56 15.37
C ARG A 123 -21.15 21.48 15.90
N ALA A 124 -21.57 22.46 15.10
CA ALA A 124 -22.64 23.40 15.48
C ALA A 124 -23.98 22.69 15.71
N MET A 125 -24.24 21.60 14.97
CA MET A 125 -25.41 20.72 15.19
C MET A 125 -25.28 19.80 16.41
N GLY A 126 -24.18 19.86 17.17
CA GLY A 126 -23.96 19.03 18.36
C GLY A 126 -23.52 17.58 18.09
N CYS A 127 -23.05 17.28 16.87
CA CYS A 127 -22.61 15.92 16.54
C CYS A 127 -21.40 15.51 17.40
N LYS A 128 -21.45 14.27 17.88
CA LYS A 128 -20.30 13.67 18.59
C LYS A 128 -19.11 13.54 17.65
N ARG A 129 -17.88 13.74 18.16
CA ARG A 129 -16.64 13.70 17.36
C ARG A 129 -16.49 12.45 16.51
N TRP A 130 -16.85 11.27 17.05
CA TRP A 130 -16.84 10.01 16.28
C TRP A 130 -17.84 9.98 15.14
N HIS A 131 -19.02 10.57 15.32
CA HIS A 131 -20.01 10.71 14.25
C HIS A 131 -19.48 11.59 13.11
N ILE A 132 -18.76 12.67 13.43
CA ILE A 132 -18.13 13.53 12.42
C ILE A 132 -17.08 12.74 11.62
N VAL A 133 -16.24 11.92 12.28
CA VAL A 133 -15.26 11.08 11.57
C VAL A 133 -15.97 10.10 10.62
N ARG A 134 -16.99 9.39 11.13
CA ARG A 134 -17.63 8.31 10.38
C ARG A 134 -18.56 8.78 9.27
N HIS A 135 -19.29 9.87 9.49
CA HIS A 135 -20.37 10.31 8.60
C HIS A 135 -20.03 11.58 7.80
N VAL A 136 -18.96 12.27 8.14
CA VAL A 136 -18.51 13.47 7.40
C VAL A 136 -17.14 13.23 6.80
N LEU A 137 -16.10 13.01 7.62
CA LEU A 137 -14.71 12.92 7.12
C LEU A 137 -14.48 11.73 6.19
N LEU A 138 -14.85 10.52 6.61
CA LEU A 138 -14.60 9.31 5.82
C LEU A 138 -15.40 9.28 4.52
N PRO A 139 -16.72 9.56 4.49
CA PRO A 139 -17.48 9.56 3.25
C PRO A 139 -17.03 10.64 2.27
N GLU A 140 -16.73 11.85 2.76
CA GLU A 140 -16.31 12.96 1.92
C GLU A 140 -14.90 12.76 1.33
N ALA A 141 -13.99 12.13 2.09
CA ALA A 141 -12.64 11.78 1.64
C ALA A 141 -12.61 10.50 0.78
N LEU A 142 -13.70 9.74 0.68
CA LEU A 142 -13.72 8.40 0.08
C LEU A 142 -13.17 8.33 -1.34
N PRO A 143 -13.47 9.26 -2.27
CA PRO A 143 -12.89 9.25 -3.61
C PRO A 143 -11.35 9.35 -3.58
N GLY A 144 -10.81 10.25 -2.75
CA GLY A 144 -9.37 10.41 -2.58
C GLY A 144 -8.71 9.21 -1.86
N ILE A 145 -9.39 8.62 -0.88
CA ILE A 145 -8.96 7.39 -0.20
C ILE A 145 -8.82 6.25 -1.22
N ILE A 146 -9.81 6.05 -2.11
CA ILE A 146 -9.77 5.02 -3.16
C ILE A 146 -8.65 5.29 -4.17
N GLY A 147 -8.48 6.55 -4.59
CA GLY A 147 -7.35 6.94 -5.43
C GLY A 147 -6.00 6.61 -4.77
N GLY A 148 -5.86 6.93 -3.49
CA GLY A 148 -4.70 6.58 -2.68
C GLY A 148 -4.46 5.08 -2.53
N MET A 149 -5.53 4.26 -2.40
CA MET A 149 -5.44 2.80 -2.42
C MET A 149 -4.85 2.30 -3.75
N THR A 150 -5.35 2.83 -4.87
CA THR A 150 -4.86 2.45 -6.21
C THR A 150 -3.37 2.71 -6.36
N VAL A 151 -2.91 3.91 -6.04
CA VAL A 151 -1.48 4.28 -6.08
C VAL A 151 -0.67 3.37 -5.16
N SER A 152 -1.19 3.04 -3.98
CA SER A 152 -0.51 2.18 -3.01
C SER A 152 -0.39 0.73 -3.49
N VAL A 153 -1.43 0.17 -4.12
CA VAL A 153 -1.38 -1.18 -4.70
C VAL A 153 -0.38 -1.25 -5.86
N ILE A 154 -0.31 -0.22 -6.70
CA ILE A 154 0.70 -0.14 -7.77
C ILE A 154 2.11 -0.09 -7.18
N ALA A 155 2.34 0.71 -6.13
CA ALA A 155 3.62 0.74 -5.42
C ALA A 155 3.95 -0.62 -4.79
N MET A 156 2.94 -1.38 -4.33
CA MET A 156 3.11 -2.74 -3.82
C MET A 156 3.55 -3.72 -4.91
N VAL A 157 3.00 -3.63 -6.12
CA VAL A 157 3.47 -4.46 -7.27
C VAL A 157 4.95 -4.21 -7.53
N ASN A 158 5.40 -2.95 -7.54
CA ASN A 158 6.81 -2.60 -7.71
C ASN A 158 7.69 -3.14 -6.57
N ALA A 159 7.22 -3.02 -5.33
CA ALA A 159 7.94 -3.54 -4.17
C ALA A 159 8.01 -5.08 -4.19
N SER A 160 6.95 -5.77 -4.64
CA SER A 160 6.94 -7.24 -4.75
C SER A 160 7.95 -7.75 -5.78
N ALA A 161 8.17 -7.01 -6.87
CA ALA A 161 9.22 -7.34 -7.84
C ALA A 161 10.62 -7.23 -7.22
N MET A 162 10.87 -6.21 -6.36
CA MET A 162 12.12 -6.10 -5.62
C MET A 162 12.27 -7.20 -4.56
N ALA A 163 11.19 -7.60 -3.89
CA ALA A 163 11.20 -8.73 -2.97
C ALA A 163 11.54 -10.05 -3.69
N GLY A 164 11.03 -10.22 -4.93
CA GLY A 164 11.36 -11.35 -5.80
C GLY A 164 12.85 -11.50 -6.02
N ALA A 165 13.58 -10.40 -6.25
CA ALA A 165 15.03 -10.40 -6.44
C ALA A 165 15.82 -10.97 -5.24
N VAL A 166 15.22 -11.01 -4.05
CA VAL A 166 15.84 -11.55 -2.82
C VAL A 166 15.18 -12.86 -2.35
N GLY A 167 14.51 -13.58 -3.25
CA GLY A 167 14.02 -14.92 -3.00
C GLY A 167 12.58 -15.02 -2.49
N ALA A 168 11.76 -13.97 -2.68
CA ALA A 168 10.34 -14.02 -2.37
C ALA A 168 9.51 -14.82 -3.39
N GLY A 169 10.07 -15.13 -4.56
CA GLY A 169 9.33 -15.70 -5.69
C GLY A 169 8.63 -14.63 -6.53
N GLY A 170 7.68 -15.05 -7.34
CA GLY A 170 6.88 -14.18 -8.19
C GLY A 170 7.57 -13.73 -9.47
N LEU A 171 6.91 -12.79 -10.18
CA LEU A 171 7.41 -12.26 -11.46
C LEU A 171 8.77 -11.58 -11.33
N GLY A 172 9.06 -10.96 -10.21
CA GLY A 172 10.37 -10.35 -9.94
C GLY A 172 11.49 -11.38 -9.89
N ASP A 173 11.29 -12.51 -9.21
CA ASP A 173 12.23 -13.63 -9.16
C ASP A 173 12.44 -14.24 -10.57
N LEU A 174 11.36 -14.42 -11.32
CA LEU A 174 11.43 -14.93 -12.70
C LEU A 174 12.26 -13.99 -13.58
N ALA A 175 12.06 -12.68 -13.48
CA ALA A 175 12.82 -11.68 -14.22
C ALA A 175 14.32 -11.74 -13.90
N ILE A 176 14.69 -11.86 -12.63
CA ILE A 176 16.09 -11.89 -12.21
C ILE A 176 16.75 -13.21 -12.62
N ARG A 177 16.17 -14.37 -12.25
CA ARG A 177 16.79 -15.68 -12.51
C ARG A 177 16.91 -16.03 -13.99
N TYR A 178 15.88 -15.73 -14.79
CA TYR A 178 15.89 -16.07 -16.21
C TYR A 178 16.30 -14.89 -17.08
N GLY A 179 15.73 -13.71 -16.83
CA GLY A 179 15.97 -12.54 -17.66
C GLY A 179 17.37 -11.94 -17.46
N TYR A 180 17.81 -11.78 -16.21
CA TYR A 180 19.09 -11.14 -15.89
C TYR A 180 20.25 -12.16 -15.78
N GLU A 181 20.15 -13.17 -14.92
CA GLU A 181 21.26 -14.11 -14.67
C GLU A 181 21.54 -15.04 -15.85
N ARG A 182 20.51 -15.45 -16.59
CA ARG A 182 20.62 -16.32 -17.77
C ARG A 182 20.64 -15.58 -19.10
N TYR A 183 20.54 -14.24 -19.04
CA TYR A 183 20.51 -13.39 -20.25
C TYR A 183 19.40 -13.75 -21.24
N GLU A 184 18.28 -14.33 -20.76
CA GLU A 184 17.12 -14.64 -21.58
C GLU A 184 16.25 -13.38 -21.78
N THR A 185 16.66 -12.49 -22.67
CA THR A 185 16.00 -11.20 -22.97
C THR A 185 14.50 -11.36 -23.25
N ARG A 186 14.11 -12.46 -23.88
CA ARG A 186 12.70 -12.76 -24.16
C ARG A 186 11.89 -12.89 -22.86
N VAL A 187 12.38 -13.64 -21.88
CA VAL A 187 11.70 -13.82 -20.58
C VAL A 187 11.58 -12.47 -19.86
N MET A 188 12.64 -11.65 -19.90
CA MET A 188 12.60 -10.31 -19.31
C MET A 188 11.48 -9.46 -19.93
N PHE A 189 11.38 -9.47 -21.27
CA PHE A 189 10.34 -8.72 -21.98
C PHE A 189 8.93 -9.23 -21.64
N GLU A 190 8.73 -10.56 -21.61
CA GLU A 190 7.46 -11.19 -21.27
C GLU A 190 7.01 -10.83 -19.85
N VAL A 191 7.93 -10.84 -18.87
CA VAL A 191 7.64 -10.43 -17.49
C VAL A 191 7.28 -8.93 -17.41
N ILE A 192 8.01 -8.07 -18.14
CA ILE A 192 7.67 -6.62 -18.20
C ILE A 192 6.25 -6.43 -18.72
N VAL A 193 5.87 -7.11 -19.81
CA VAL A 193 4.51 -7.02 -20.36
C VAL A 193 3.46 -7.48 -19.34
N MET A 194 3.72 -8.58 -18.62
CA MET A 194 2.81 -9.07 -17.55
C MET A 194 2.66 -8.06 -16.41
N LEU A 195 3.76 -7.45 -15.95
CA LEU A 195 3.72 -6.43 -14.89
C LEU A 195 2.99 -5.17 -15.35
N VAL A 196 3.25 -4.70 -16.57
CA VAL A 196 2.54 -3.54 -17.16
C VAL A 196 1.04 -3.83 -17.27
N ALA A 197 0.66 -5.02 -17.74
CA ALA A 197 -0.74 -5.42 -17.83
C ALA A 197 -1.40 -5.44 -16.43
N LEU A 198 -0.74 -6.04 -15.44
CA LEU A 198 -1.22 -6.09 -14.07
C LEU A 198 -1.43 -4.68 -13.48
N VAL A 199 -0.44 -3.81 -13.60
CA VAL A 199 -0.52 -2.42 -13.12
C VAL A 199 -1.62 -1.66 -13.83
N SER A 200 -1.76 -1.83 -15.15
CA SER A 200 -2.83 -1.18 -15.95
C SER A 200 -4.23 -1.61 -15.50
N ILE A 201 -4.41 -2.90 -15.22
CA ILE A 201 -5.69 -3.43 -14.70
C ILE A 201 -6.01 -2.80 -13.34
N VAL A 202 -5.04 -2.77 -12.42
CA VAL A 202 -5.21 -2.15 -11.09
C VAL A 202 -5.54 -0.66 -11.22
N GLN A 203 -4.83 0.07 -12.08
CA GLN A 203 -5.06 1.49 -12.33
C GLN A 203 -6.48 1.74 -12.85
N PHE A 204 -6.89 1.03 -13.90
CA PHE A 204 -8.21 1.19 -14.52
C PHE A 204 -9.34 0.83 -13.55
N ALA A 205 -9.20 -0.27 -12.80
CA ALA A 205 -10.18 -0.69 -11.79
C ALA A 205 -10.31 0.36 -10.67
N GLY A 206 -9.19 0.86 -10.15
CA GLY A 206 -9.14 1.86 -9.10
C GLY A 206 -9.75 3.20 -9.51
N GLU A 207 -9.40 3.70 -10.71
CA GLU A 207 -9.99 4.93 -11.25
C GLU A 207 -11.51 4.79 -11.49
N SER A 208 -11.94 3.64 -12.00
CA SER A 208 -13.36 3.37 -12.21
C SER A 208 -14.14 3.36 -10.90
N LEU A 209 -13.56 2.77 -9.85
CA LEU A 209 -14.15 2.76 -8.52
C LEU A 209 -14.19 4.16 -7.90
N ALA A 210 -13.10 4.91 -8.00
CA ALA A 210 -13.04 6.30 -7.49
C ALA A 210 -14.08 7.20 -8.18
N ARG A 211 -14.25 7.06 -9.51
CA ARG A 211 -15.27 7.82 -10.26
C ARG A 211 -16.71 7.49 -9.84
N ARG A 212 -17.01 6.22 -9.54
CA ARG A 212 -18.36 5.80 -9.09
C ARG A 212 -18.75 6.38 -7.73
N VAL A 213 -17.76 6.62 -6.87
CA VAL A 213 -17.96 7.09 -5.49
C VAL A 213 -17.87 8.62 -5.41
N ASN A 214 -17.39 9.28 -6.46
CA ASN A 214 -17.28 10.74 -6.48
C ASN A 214 -18.66 11.40 -6.70
N HIS A 215 -19.25 11.92 -5.61
CA HIS A 215 -20.53 12.61 -5.59
C HIS A 215 -20.40 14.13 -5.88
N ARG A 216 -19.18 14.63 -6.14
CA ARG A 216 -18.90 16.06 -6.41
C ARG A 216 -19.11 16.44 -7.90
N ARG A 217 -20.12 15.88 -8.54
CA ARG A 217 -20.56 16.35 -9.87
C ARG A 217 -21.82 17.14 -9.77
#